data_a3a438ef241d66da5f61f33b8300f003
#
_entry.id   a3a438ef241d66da5f61f33b8300f003
#
_cell.length_a   1.000
_cell.length_b   1.000
_cell.length_c   1.000
_cell.angle_alpha   90.00
_cell.angle_beta   90.00
_cell.angle_gamma   90.00
#
_symmetry.space_group_name_H-M   'P 1'
#
loop_
_entity.id
_entity.type
_entity.pdbx_description
1 polymer ?
#
loop_
_entity_poly.entity_id
_entity_poly.type
_entity_poly.pdbx_seq_one_letter_code
_entity_poly.pdbx_strand_id
1 'polypeptide(L)'
;MKLIKYPDRSQWNEILKRPILETENLFDTVRNIINRVRAGGDRVVMEYEAVFDKAELTSLAVTSAEIEEAEKEVPIELKAAIYLAKRNIETFHSAQRFEGKKVDTMEGVTCWQKAVAIEKVGLYIPGGTAPLFSTVLMLAIPAKIAGCKEIVLCTPPDKNGKVHPAILFASRLAGVSKIFKAGGVQAIAAMAYGTESIPKVYKIFGPGNQYVTAAKQLVSLRDVAIDMPAGPSEVEVLADESANPVFVAADLLSQAEHGVDSQAMLVTTSEKLQTEVVYEVERQLGYLTRRDIAEKSLANSKLILVKDMEEALELTNAYACLLYTSDAAD
;
A
#
# COMPACT_ATOMS: atom_id res chain seq x y z
N MET A 1 17.43 -1.81 16.45
CA MET A 1 16.80 -3.16 16.38
C MET A 1 17.02 -3.92 17.68
N LYS A 2 16.09 -4.79 18.07
CA LYS A 2 16.20 -5.64 19.25
C LYS A 2 16.71 -7.02 18.85
N LEU A 3 17.85 -7.44 19.41
CA LEU A 3 18.41 -8.77 19.24
C LEU A 3 17.81 -9.73 20.27
N ILE A 4 17.29 -10.86 19.82
CA ILE A 4 16.66 -11.87 20.67
C ILE A 4 17.27 -13.22 20.28
N LYS A 5 17.73 -13.97 21.28
CA LYS A 5 18.32 -15.29 21.06
C LYS A 5 17.54 -16.34 21.83
N TYR A 6 17.13 -17.38 21.11
CA TYR A 6 16.45 -18.57 21.65
C TYR A 6 15.28 -18.23 22.58
N PRO A 7 14.30 -17.43 22.12
CA PRO A 7 13.17 -17.03 22.97
C PRO A 7 12.33 -18.25 23.35
N ASP A 8 11.93 -18.34 24.62
CA ASP A 8 10.92 -19.31 25.03
C ASP A 8 9.57 -19.04 24.34
N ARG A 9 8.82 -20.10 24.02
CA ARG A 9 7.51 -19.96 23.37
C ARG A 9 6.53 -19.09 24.15
N SER A 10 6.62 -19.08 25.45
CA SER A 10 5.79 -18.20 26.31
C SER A 10 6.04 -16.70 26.07
N GLN A 11 7.18 -16.34 25.51
CA GLN A 11 7.56 -14.95 25.18
C GLN A 11 7.10 -14.52 23.78
N TRP A 12 6.72 -15.45 22.91
CA TRP A 12 6.40 -15.17 21.51
C TRP A 12 5.28 -14.13 21.37
N ASN A 13 4.22 -14.24 22.15
CA ASN A 13 3.10 -13.28 22.11
C ASN A 13 3.57 -11.83 22.37
N GLU A 14 4.54 -11.64 23.25
CA GLU A 14 5.11 -10.30 23.52
C GLU A 14 6.11 -9.87 22.44
N ILE A 15 6.96 -10.80 21.99
CA ILE A 15 7.96 -10.55 20.95
C ILE A 15 7.29 -10.19 19.61
N LEU A 16 6.20 -10.87 19.27
CA LEU A 16 5.50 -10.72 17.99
C LEU A 16 4.49 -9.56 17.98
N LYS A 17 4.35 -8.83 19.08
CA LYS A 17 3.48 -7.65 19.12
C LYS A 17 3.87 -6.64 18.05
N ARG A 18 2.85 -6.20 17.33
CA ARG A 18 2.94 -5.10 16.37
C ARG A 18 2.79 -3.75 17.05
N PRO A 19 3.37 -2.70 16.50
CA PRO A 19 3.05 -1.34 16.93
C PRO A 19 1.53 -1.11 16.78
N ILE A 20 0.86 -0.77 17.88
CA ILE A 20 -0.57 -0.48 17.87
C ILE A 20 -0.72 1.03 17.79
N LEU A 21 -1.43 1.49 16.77
CA LEU A 21 -1.89 2.87 16.70
C LEU A 21 -3.23 2.96 17.45
N GLU A 22 -3.33 3.85 18.43
CA GLU A 22 -4.60 4.15 19.13
C GLU A 22 -5.56 4.81 18.14
N THR A 23 -6.51 4.03 17.63
CA THR A 23 -7.45 4.47 16.58
C THR A 23 -8.79 4.96 17.12
N GLU A 24 -9.14 4.71 18.39
CA GLU A 24 -10.47 5.05 18.93
C GLU A 24 -10.78 6.55 18.84
N ASN A 25 -9.84 7.41 19.17
CA ASN A 25 -10.00 8.86 19.07
C ASN A 25 -10.05 9.37 17.61
N LEU A 26 -9.58 8.58 16.65
CA LEU A 26 -9.57 8.95 15.23
C LEU A 26 -10.96 8.81 14.59
N PHE A 27 -11.75 7.82 14.99
CA PHE A 27 -13.04 7.53 14.35
C PHE A 27 -14.01 8.70 14.42
N ASP A 28 -14.06 9.45 15.51
CA ASP A 28 -14.96 10.58 15.62
C ASP A 28 -14.52 11.75 14.73
N THR A 29 -13.22 12.05 14.70
CA THR A 29 -12.67 13.05 13.77
C THR A 29 -12.94 12.67 12.33
N VAL A 30 -12.65 11.42 11.95
CA VAL A 30 -12.86 10.89 10.59
C VAL A 30 -14.35 10.92 10.22
N ARG A 31 -15.23 10.48 11.13
CA ARG A 31 -16.69 10.53 10.91
C ARG A 31 -17.20 11.94 10.66
N ASN A 32 -16.68 12.93 11.38
CA ASN A 32 -17.04 14.34 11.18
C ASN A 32 -16.62 14.82 9.78
N ILE A 33 -15.42 14.47 9.32
CA ILE A 33 -14.96 14.83 7.97
C ILE A 33 -15.86 14.16 6.92
N ILE A 34 -16.12 12.86 7.06
CA ILE A 34 -17.00 12.11 6.15
C ILE A 34 -18.37 12.77 6.05
N ASN A 35 -19.00 13.09 7.18
CA ASN A 35 -20.33 13.71 7.21
C ASN A 35 -20.34 15.09 6.55
N ARG A 36 -19.30 15.91 6.76
CA ARG A 36 -19.16 17.22 6.12
C ARG A 36 -19.03 17.10 4.60
N VAL A 37 -18.18 16.17 4.12
CA VAL A 37 -18.03 15.93 2.66
C VAL A 37 -19.35 15.45 2.05
N ARG A 38 -20.04 14.52 2.72
CA ARG A 38 -21.35 14.02 2.26
C ARG A 38 -22.40 15.12 2.14
N ALA A 39 -22.36 16.11 3.03
CA ALA A 39 -23.32 17.23 3.03
C ALA A 39 -22.95 18.38 2.09
N GLY A 40 -21.66 18.63 1.86
CA GLY A 40 -21.17 19.83 1.19
C GLY A 40 -20.39 19.62 -0.11
N GLY A 41 -20.23 18.37 -0.55
CA GLY A 41 -19.66 18.00 -1.85
C GLY A 41 -18.27 18.58 -2.13
N ASP A 42 -18.03 18.95 -3.38
CA ASP A 42 -16.74 19.47 -3.87
C ASP A 42 -16.23 20.65 -3.04
N ARG A 43 -17.11 21.54 -2.62
CA ARG A 43 -16.74 22.72 -1.83
C ARG A 43 -16.02 22.30 -0.53
N VAL A 44 -16.55 21.32 0.17
CA VAL A 44 -15.96 20.84 1.44
C VAL A 44 -14.67 20.06 1.18
N VAL A 45 -14.58 19.29 0.08
CA VAL A 45 -13.33 18.64 -0.32
C VAL A 45 -12.25 19.71 -0.53
N MET A 46 -12.52 20.76 -1.30
CA MET A 46 -11.56 21.85 -1.54
C MET A 46 -11.18 22.61 -0.26
N GLU A 47 -12.12 22.82 0.67
CA GLU A 47 -11.82 23.39 1.99
C GLU A 47 -10.79 22.53 2.76
N TYR A 48 -10.92 21.20 2.70
CA TYR A 48 -9.95 20.29 3.36
C TYR A 48 -8.61 20.22 2.64
N GLU A 49 -8.57 20.29 1.29
CA GLU A 49 -7.30 20.40 0.56
C GLU A 49 -6.52 21.67 0.95
N ALA A 50 -7.22 22.80 1.12
CA ALA A 50 -6.61 24.04 1.59
C ALA A 50 -6.07 23.90 3.03
N VAL A 51 -6.77 23.18 3.91
CA VAL A 51 -6.36 23.00 5.31
C VAL A 51 -5.21 21.98 5.44
N PHE A 52 -5.31 20.80 4.81
CA PHE A 52 -4.39 19.69 5.02
C PHE A 52 -3.20 19.73 4.06
N ASP A 53 -3.46 19.95 2.77
CA ASP A 53 -2.45 19.90 1.71
C ASP A 53 -1.93 21.29 1.33
N LYS A 54 -2.52 22.37 1.92
CA LYS A 54 -2.17 23.78 1.64
C LYS A 54 -2.41 24.17 0.18
N ALA A 55 -3.34 23.50 -0.47
CA ALA A 55 -3.67 23.69 -1.87
C ALA A 55 -5.00 24.43 -2.04
N GLU A 56 -4.96 25.65 -2.56
CA GLU A 56 -6.16 26.41 -2.94
C GLU A 56 -6.59 25.99 -4.34
N LEU A 57 -7.67 25.22 -4.43
CA LEU A 57 -8.17 24.66 -5.67
C LEU A 57 -9.42 25.38 -6.17
N THR A 58 -9.51 25.56 -7.48
CA THR A 58 -10.73 26.01 -8.18
C THR A 58 -11.48 24.86 -8.84
N SER A 59 -10.83 23.70 -8.99
CA SER A 59 -11.39 22.47 -9.53
C SER A 59 -10.66 21.26 -8.96
N LEU A 60 -11.41 20.22 -8.63
CA LEU A 60 -10.84 18.94 -8.19
C LEU A 60 -10.35 18.09 -9.37
N ALA A 61 -10.94 18.22 -10.54
CA ALA A 61 -10.61 17.41 -11.69
C ALA A 61 -9.25 17.79 -12.29
N VAL A 62 -8.42 16.78 -12.60
CA VAL A 62 -7.22 16.95 -13.41
C VAL A 62 -7.63 17.02 -14.88
N THR A 63 -7.14 18.04 -15.59
CA THR A 63 -7.44 18.27 -17.00
C THR A 63 -6.52 17.46 -17.92
N SER A 64 -6.96 17.26 -19.16
CA SER A 64 -6.11 16.62 -20.19
C SER A 64 -4.83 17.41 -20.45
N ALA A 65 -4.91 18.75 -20.37
CA ALA A 65 -3.74 19.62 -20.54
C ALA A 65 -2.68 19.38 -19.44
N GLU A 66 -3.10 19.22 -18.18
CA GLU A 66 -2.20 18.91 -17.07
C GLU A 66 -1.52 17.52 -17.27
N ILE A 67 -2.25 16.54 -17.80
CA ILE A 67 -1.67 15.22 -18.10
C ILE A 67 -0.64 15.32 -19.24
N GLU A 68 -0.93 16.09 -20.29
CA GLU A 68 -0.02 16.31 -21.42
C GLU A 68 1.25 17.09 -21.02
N GLU A 69 1.11 18.09 -20.15
CA GLU A 69 2.24 18.81 -19.57
C GLU A 69 3.11 17.88 -18.73
N ALA A 70 2.49 17.13 -17.82
CA ALA A 70 3.18 16.17 -16.95
C ALA A 70 3.98 15.12 -17.75
N GLU A 71 3.45 14.65 -18.88
CA GLU A 71 4.18 13.73 -19.74
C GLU A 71 5.49 14.30 -20.27
N LYS A 72 5.57 15.60 -20.50
CA LYS A 72 6.81 16.27 -20.96
C LYS A 72 7.82 16.41 -19.83
N GLU A 73 7.37 16.56 -18.60
CA GLU A 73 8.21 16.75 -17.41
C GLU A 73 8.87 15.45 -16.90
N VAL A 74 8.28 14.28 -17.19
CA VAL A 74 8.85 12.99 -16.73
C VAL A 74 10.12 12.66 -17.54
N PRO A 75 11.27 12.42 -16.87
CA PRO A 75 12.52 12.04 -17.54
C PRO A 75 12.37 10.75 -18.37
N ILE A 76 13.14 10.66 -19.47
CA ILE A 76 13.04 9.53 -20.41
C ILE A 76 13.39 8.19 -19.74
N GLU A 77 14.37 8.20 -18.84
CA GLU A 77 14.81 7.03 -18.07
C GLU A 77 13.70 6.55 -17.15
N LEU A 78 13.00 7.48 -16.48
CA LEU A 78 11.89 7.15 -15.62
C LEU A 78 10.69 6.62 -16.42
N LYS A 79 10.40 7.19 -17.59
CA LYS A 79 9.39 6.63 -18.51
C LYS A 79 9.71 5.20 -18.89
N ALA A 80 10.97 4.91 -19.26
CA ALA A 80 11.39 3.56 -19.60
C ALA A 80 11.20 2.57 -18.43
N ALA A 81 11.56 2.99 -17.22
CA ALA A 81 11.35 2.19 -16.02
C ALA A 81 9.85 1.94 -15.73
N ILE A 82 9.00 2.96 -15.87
CA ILE A 82 7.55 2.83 -15.70
C ILE A 82 6.94 1.89 -16.76
N TYR A 83 7.38 1.95 -18.03
CA TYR A 83 6.96 1.02 -19.06
C TYR A 83 7.37 -0.42 -18.75
N LEU A 84 8.59 -0.64 -18.27
CA LEU A 84 9.06 -1.96 -17.85
C LEU A 84 8.23 -2.51 -16.68
N ALA A 85 8.01 -1.71 -15.64
CA ALA A 85 7.20 -2.07 -14.49
C ALA A 85 5.75 -2.41 -14.91
N LYS A 86 5.14 -1.58 -15.76
CA LYS A 86 3.82 -1.85 -16.32
C LYS A 86 3.76 -3.23 -16.99
N ARG A 87 4.71 -3.54 -17.87
CA ARG A 87 4.76 -4.82 -18.58
C ARG A 87 4.86 -6.01 -17.61
N ASN A 88 5.71 -5.90 -16.60
CA ASN A 88 5.88 -6.96 -15.60
C ASN A 88 4.57 -7.18 -14.81
N ILE A 89 3.93 -6.11 -14.36
CA ILE A 89 2.66 -6.15 -13.63
C ILE A 89 1.54 -6.72 -14.51
N GLU A 90 1.44 -6.28 -15.78
CA GLU A 90 0.46 -6.81 -16.73
C GLU A 90 0.64 -8.31 -16.99
N THR A 91 1.89 -8.75 -17.16
CA THR A 91 2.21 -10.16 -17.39
C THR A 91 1.77 -11.01 -16.20
N PHE A 92 2.16 -10.61 -15.00
CA PHE A 92 1.85 -11.35 -13.78
C PHE A 92 0.34 -11.41 -13.51
N HIS A 93 -0.35 -10.27 -13.54
CA HIS A 93 -1.78 -10.21 -13.24
C HIS A 93 -2.67 -10.80 -14.36
N SER A 94 -2.22 -10.79 -15.60
CA SER A 94 -2.94 -11.45 -16.68
C SER A 94 -3.01 -12.96 -16.48
N ALA A 95 -1.96 -13.57 -15.92
CA ALA A 95 -1.93 -14.98 -15.58
C ALA A 95 -2.84 -15.37 -14.41
N GLN A 96 -3.29 -14.40 -13.62
CA GLN A 96 -4.19 -14.61 -12.46
C GLN A 96 -5.69 -14.53 -12.85
N ARG A 97 -6.02 -14.42 -14.12
CA ARG A 97 -7.43 -14.41 -14.55
C ARG A 97 -8.13 -15.69 -14.12
N PHE A 98 -9.27 -15.48 -13.46
CA PHE A 98 -10.09 -16.59 -13.00
C PHE A 98 -10.81 -17.27 -14.17
N GLU A 99 -10.53 -18.56 -14.37
CA GLU A 99 -11.25 -19.44 -15.28
C GLU A 99 -12.15 -20.38 -14.47
N GLY A 100 -13.44 -20.09 -14.50
CA GLY A 100 -14.42 -20.90 -13.77
C GLY A 100 -14.55 -22.32 -14.30
N LYS A 101 -14.55 -23.32 -13.42
CA LYS A 101 -14.86 -24.71 -13.80
C LYS A 101 -16.38 -24.94 -13.74
N LYS A 102 -16.91 -25.67 -14.72
CA LYS A 102 -18.27 -26.22 -14.68
C LYS A 102 -18.24 -27.58 -14.03
N VAL A 103 -19.16 -27.82 -13.14
CA VAL A 103 -19.30 -29.08 -12.39
C VAL A 103 -20.76 -29.53 -12.46
N ASP A 104 -21.00 -30.73 -12.99
CA ASP A 104 -22.31 -31.37 -12.92
C ASP A 104 -22.45 -32.00 -11.53
N THR A 105 -23.35 -31.44 -10.71
CA THR A 105 -23.56 -31.87 -9.33
C THR A 105 -24.58 -32.99 -9.22
N MET A 106 -25.49 -33.08 -10.17
CA MET A 106 -26.46 -34.15 -10.36
C MET A 106 -27.01 -34.09 -11.78
N GLU A 107 -27.73 -35.11 -12.22
CA GLU A 107 -28.34 -35.16 -13.55
C GLU A 107 -29.19 -33.90 -13.85
N GLY A 108 -28.87 -33.18 -14.91
CA GLY A 108 -29.57 -31.97 -15.32
C GLY A 108 -29.18 -30.70 -14.55
N VAL A 109 -28.20 -30.74 -13.60
CA VAL A 109 -27.77 -29.59 -12.81
C VAL A 109 -26.29 -29.34 -12.97
N THR A 110 -25.94 -28.26 -13.69
CA THR A 110 -24.56 -27.80 -13.85
C THR A 110 -24.33 -26.51 -13.02
N CYS A 111 -23.34 -26.53 -12.16
CA CYS A 111 -22.92 -25.37 -11.35
C CYS A 111 -21.59 -24.84 -11.83
N TRP A 112 -21.43 -23.51 -11.78
CA TRP A 112 -20.13 -22.87 -12.08
C TRP A 112 -19.99 -21.56 -11.35
N GLN A 113 -18.75 -21.13 -11.18
CA GLN A 113 -18.39 -19.82 -10.64
C GLN A 113 -18.04 -18.89 -11.81
N LYS A 114 -18.59 -17.69 -11.82
CA LYS A 114 -18.33 -16.66 -12.84
C LYS A 114 -17.73 -15.42 -12.18
N ALA A 115 -16.57 -14.99 -12.65
CA ALA A 115 -16.01 -13.70 -12.29
C ALA A 115 -16.69 -12.57 -13.10
N VAL A 116 -17.12 -11.52 -12.42
CA VAL A 116 -17.73 -10.33 -13.03
C VAL A 116 -16.96 -9.11 -12.52
N ALA A 117 -16.54 -8.25 -13.44
CA ALA A 117 -15.83 -7.02 -13.09
C ALA A 117 -16.70 -6.06 -12.25
N ILE A 118 -16.11 -5.42 -11.26
CA ILE A 118 -16.70 -4.27 -10.58
C ILE A 118 -16.71 -3.10 -11.58
N GLU A 119 -17.86 -2.53 -11.85
CA GLU A 119 -18.01 -1.55 -12.92
C GLU A 119 -17.22 -0.26 -12.66
N LYS A 120 -17.29 0.26 -11.42
CA LYS A 120 -16.63 1.50 -10.99
C LYS A 120 -15.77 1.26 -9.76
N VAL A 121 -14.49 1.53 -9.88
CA VAL A 121 -13.54 1.40 -8.76
C VAL A 121 -12.84 2.72 -8.48
N GLY A 122 -12.63 3.00 -7.20
CA GLY A 122 -11.86 4.13 -6.72
C GLY A 122 -10.46 3.67 -6.30
N LEU A 123 -9.46 4.39 -6.76
CA LEU A 123 -8.06 4.18 -6.39
C LEU A 123 -7.59 5.37 -5.57
N TYR A 124 -7.11 5.13 -4.38
CA TYR A 124 -6.48 6.14 -3.56
C TYR A 124 -4.97 6.01 -3.62
N ILE A 125 -4.30 7.08 -4.03
CA ILE A 125 -2.83 7.15 -4.06
C ILE A 125 -2.41 8.19 -3.02
N PRO A 126 -1.72 7.80 -1.94
CA PRO A 126 -1.31 8.75 -0.93
C PRO A 126 -0.26 9.73 -1.48
N GLY A 127 -0.33 10.95 -0.97
CA GLY A 127 0.74 11.93 -1.10
C GLY A 127 1.81 11.69 -0.04
N GLY A 128 2.82 12.53 -0.01
CA GLY A 128 3.88 12.49 0.99
C GLY A 128 5.26 12.76 0.39
N THR A 129 6.28 12.22 1.03
CA THR A 129 7.69 12.48 0.69
C THR A 129 8.17 11.81 -0.59
N ALA A 130 7.40 10.85 -1.15
CA ALA A 130 7.72 10.17 -2.40
C ALA A 130 6.48 10.03 -3.29
N PRO A 131 6.60 10.25 -4.62
CA PRO A 131 5.51 10.03 -5.55
C PRO A 131 5.30 8.53 -5.77
N LEU A 132 4.17 8.00 -5.29
CA LEU A 132 3.87 6.56 -5.36
C LEU A 132 3.25 6.15 -6.71
N PHE A 133 3.92 6.47 -7.82
CA PHE A 133 3.48 6.08 -9.17
C PHE A 133 3.46 4.56 -9.38
N SER A 134 4.28 3.81 -8.65
CA SER A 134 4.22 2.34 -8.64
C SER A 134 2.88 1.82 -8.10
N THR A 135 2.34 2.45 -7.08
CA THR A 135 1.02 2.12 -6.53
C THR A 135 -0.08 2.34 -7.56
N VAL A 136 0.04 3.40 -8.40
CA VAL A 136 -0.89 3.59 -9.53
C VAL A 136 -0.89 2.38 -10.45
N LEU A 137 0.28 1.90 -10.85
CA LEU A 137 0.41 0.74 -11.73
C LEU A 137 -0.15 -0.53 -11.08
N MET A 138 0.21 -0.78 -9.80
CA MET A 138 -0.23 -1.96 -9.06
C MET A 138 -1.73 -2.02 -8.78
N LEU A 139 -2.43 -0.89 -8.81
CA LEU A 139 -3.89 -0.85 -8.62
C LEU A 139 -4.66 -0.74 -9.94
N ALA A 140 -4.23 0.15 -10.84
CA ALA A 140 -4.97 0.43 -12.06
C ALA A 140 -4.85 -0.68 -13.11
N ILE A 141 -3.67 -1.33 -13.23
CA ILE A 141 -3.47 -2.41 -14.21
C ILE A 141 -4.34 -3.63 -13.88
N PRO A 142 -4.36 -4.16 -12.64
CA PRO A 142 -5.29 -5.25 -12.29
C PRO A 142 -6.76 -4.85 -12.47
N ALA A 143 -7.15 -3.62 -12.14
CA ALA A 143 -8.50 -3.14 -12.38
C ALA A 143 -8.87 -3.16 -13.88
N LYS A 144 -7.93 -2.76 -14.74
CA LYS A 144 -8.09 -2.82 -16.20
C LYS A 144 -8.21 -4.25 -16.71
N ILE A 145 -7.33 -5.16 -16.24
CA ILE A 145 -7.34 -6.58 -16.60
C ILE A 145 -8.64 -7.26 -16.14
N ALA A 146 -9.15 -6.89 -14.96
CA ALA A 146 -10.43 -7.39 -14.45
C ALA A 146 -11.64 -6.92 -15.27
N GLY A 147 -11.47 -5.87 -16.09
CA GLY A 147 -12.53 -5.33 -16.93
C GLY A 147 -13.36 -4.22 -16.28
N CYS A 148 -12.84 -3.54 -15.25
CA CYS A 148 -13.49 -2.37 -14.66
C CYS A 148 -13.65 -1.27 -15.72
N LYS A 149 -14.89 -0.76 -15.89
CA LYS A 149 -15.19 0.23 -16.93
C LYS A 149 -14.76 1.64 -16.55
N GLU A 150 -14.92 2.00 -15.29
CA GLU A 150 -14.57 3.30 -14.76
C GLU A 150 -13.59 3.15 -13.60
N ILE A 151 -12.38 3.69 -13.79
CA ILE A 151 -11.30 3.70 -12.80
C ILE A 151 -11.08 5.15 -12.40
N VAL A 152 -11.52 5.50 -11.20
CA VAL A 152 -11.41 6.83 -10.60
C VAL A 152 -10.21 6.86 -9.68
N LEU A 153 -9.33 7.85 -9.83
CA LEU A 153 -8.15 7.99 -8.99
C LEU A 153 -8.20 9.31 -8.22
N CYS A 154 -8.01 9.24 -6.90
CA CYS A 154 -7.82 10.39 -6.04
C CYS A 154 -6.41 10.39 -5.46
N THR A 155 -5.73 11.53 -5.51
CA THR A 155 -4.41 11.76 -4.94
C THR A 155 -4.29 13.22 -4.51
N PRO A 156 -3.64 13.51 -3.37
CA PRO A 156 -3.48 14.89 -2.93
C PRO A 156 -2.62 15.68 -3.92
N PRO A 157 -2.95 16.96 -4.15
CA PRO A 157 -2.11 17.88 -4.89
C PRO A 157 -0.94 18.37 -4.02
N ASP A 158 0.03 19.01 -4.64
CA ASP A 158 1.00 19.84 -3.95
C ASP A 158 0.39 21.21 -3.57
N LYS A 159 1.15 22.03 -2.83
CA LYS A 159 0.73 23.39 -2.42
C LYS A 159 0.38 24.33 -3.58
N ASN A 160 0.80 24.01 -4.81
CA ASN A 160 0.48 24.78 -6.02
C ASN A 160 -0.76 24.20 -6.75
N GLY A 161 -1.43 23.23 -6.15
CA GLY A 161 -2.59 22.56 -6.74
C GLY A 161 -2.26 21.60 -7.89
N LYS A 162 -1.01 21.11 -7.98
CA LYS A 162 -0.57 20.21 -9.04
C LYS A 162 -0.36 18.79 -8.49
N VAL A 163 -0.73 17.80 -9.29
CA VAL A 163 -0.40 16.39 -9.04
C VAL A 163 0.99 16.09 -9.64
N HIS A 164 1.77 15.27 -8.94
CA HIS A 164 3.13 14.92 -9.38
C HIS A 164 3.13 14.32 -10.79
N PRO A 165 4.01 14.79 -11.72
CA PRO A 165 4.01 14.37 -13.12
C PRO A 165 4.09 12.85 -13.34
N ALA A 166 4.91 12.14 -12.57
CA ALA A 166 5.03 10.68 -12.68
C ALA A 166 3.73 9.93 -12.30
N ILE A 167 2.91 10.48 -11.37
CA ILE A 167 1.60 9.92 -11.03
C ILE A 167 0.64 10.10 -12.21
N LEU A 168 0.59 11.27 -12.81
CA LEU A 168 -0.26 11.55 -13.98
C LEU A 168 0.13 10.68 -15.18
N PHE A 169 1.43 10.58 -15.46
CA PHE A 169 1.96 9.74 -16.52
C PHE A 169 1.59 8.26 -16.31
N ALA A 170 1.85 7.72 -15.11
CA ALA A 170 1.51 6.34 -14.77
C ALA A 170 0.01 6.07 -14.86
N SER A 171 -0.82 7.02 -14.42
CA SER A 171 -2.29 6.94 -14.47
C SER A 171 -2.79 6.85 -15.91
N ARG A 172 -2.31 7.73 -16.80
CA ARG A 172 -2.63 7.69 -18.23
C ARG A 172 -2.22 6.35 -18.84
N LEU A 173 -0.98 5.92 -18.57
CA LEU A 173 -0.42 4.69 -19.10
C LEU A 173 -1.18 3.43 -18.64
N ALA A 174 -1.66 3.41 -17.40
CA ALA A 174 -2.45 2.31 -16.84
C ALA A 174 -3.95 2.35 -17.22
N GLY A 175 -4.41 3.42 -17.87
CA GLY A 175 -5.78 3.57 -18.35
C GLY A 175 -6.78 4.01 -17.29
N VAL A 176 -6.35 4.83 -16.32
CA VAL A 176 -7.23 5.51 -15.37
C VAL A 176 -8.19 6.42 -16.13
N SER A 177 -9.49 6.35 -15.81
CA SER A 177 -10.53 7.08 -16.53
C SER A 177 -10.64 8.54 -16.10
N LYS A 178 -10.49 8.81 -14.80
CA LYS A 178 -10.63 10.14 -14.21
C LYS A 178 -9.66 10.29 -13.04
N ILE A 179 -9.03 11.46 -12.92
CA ILE A 179 -8.07 11.77 -11.86
C ILE A 179 -8.53 13.02 -11.14
N PHE A 180 -8.49 12.99 -9.79
CA PHE A 180 -8.92 14.08 -8.94
C PHE A 180 -7.87 14.47 -7.92
N LYS A 181 -7.74 15.76 -7.68
CA LYS A 181 -6.88 16.41 -6.71
C LYS A 181 -7.56 16.36 -5.34
N ALA A 182 -7.56 15.20 -4.72
CA ALA A 182 -8.16 15.00 -3.41
C ALA A 182 -7.34 13.99 -2.60
N GLY A 183 -6.95 14.38 -1.38
CA GLY A 183 -6.18 13.58 -0.44
C GLY A 183 -7.01 13.06 0.73
N GLY A 184 -6.38 12.33 1.64
CA GLY A 184 -6.90 12.01 2.96
C GLY A 184 -8.31 11.41 3.06
N VAL A 185 -8.94 11.69 4.18
CA VAL A 185 -10.32 11.23 4.51
C VAL A 185 -11.34 11.77 3.52
N GLN A 186 -11.17 13.03 3.08
CA GLN A 186 -12.11 13.68 2.17
C GLN A 186 -12.15 13.02 0.80
N ALA A 187 -11.04 12.49 0.30
CA ALA A 187 -10.98 11.70 -0.94
C ALA A 187 -11.77 10.39 -0.80
N ILE A 188 -11.58 9.67 0.31
CA ILE A 188 -12.32 8.43 0.60
C ILE A 188 -13.83 8.70 0.69
N ALA A 189 -14.23 9.76 1.41
CA ALA A 189 -15.62 10.17 1.52
C ALA A 189 -16.23 10.56 0.15
N ALA A 190 -15.49 11.32 -0.66
CA ALA A 190 -15.92 11.73 -1.99
C ALA A 190 -16.14 10.53 -2.92
N MET A 191 -15.24 9.55 -2.93
CA MET A 191 -15.40 8.32 -3.71
C MET A 191 -16.54 7.43 -3.17
N ALA A 192 -16.76 7.38 -1.86
CA ALA A 192 -17.81 6.57 -1.25
C ALA A 192 -19.22 7.09 -1.51
N TYR A 193 -19.43 8.41 -1.49
CA TYR A 193 -20.77 9.01 -1.59
C TYR A 193 -21.01 9.69 -2.94
N GLY A 194 -19.97 10.08 -3.64
CA GLY A 194 -20.03 10.94 -4.80
C GLY A 194 -20.10 12.42 -4.39
N THR A 195 -19.59 13.28 -5.24
CA THR A 195 -19.73 14.74 -5.17
C THR A 195 -20.12 15.26 -6.55
N GLU A 196 -20.13 16.57 -6.75
CA GLU A 196 -20.44 17.17 -8.06
C GLU A 196 -19.44 16.72 -9.14
N SER A 197 -18.14 16.62 -8.80
CA SER A 197 -17.07 16.21 -9.73
C SER A 197 -16.66 14.75 -9.59
N ILE A 198 -16.52 14.26 -8.35
CA ILE A 198 -16.00 12.93 -8.07
C ILE A 198 -17.14 11.90 -8.07
N PRO A 199 -17.17 10.95 -9.01
CA PRO A 199 -18.25 9.98 -9.08
C PRO A 199 -18.19 8.99 -7.91
N LYS A 200 -19.36 8.58 -7.40
CA LYS A 200 -19.47 7.45 -6.48
C LYS A 200 -18.95 6.17 -7.12
N VAL A 201 -18.18 5.40 -6.38
CA VAL A 201 -17.64 4.10 -6.79
C VAL A 201 -18.24 2.95 -5.97
N TYR A 202 -18.02 1.71 -6.42
CA TYR A 202 -18.54 0.52 -5.73
C TYR A 202 -17.50 -0.14 -4.82
N LYS A 203 -16.21 0.07 -5.10
CA LYS A 203 -15.13 -0.40 -4.24
C LYS A 203 -13.95 0.56 -4.29
N ILE A 204 -13.34 0.81 -3.12
CA ILE A 204 -12.16 1.68 -2.97
C ILE A 204 -10.96 0.81 -2.64
N PHE A 205 -9.85 1.05 -3.36
CA PHE A 205 -8.56 0.40 -3.18
C PHE A 205 -7.49 1.46 -2.93
N GLY A 206 -6.46 1.08 -2.22
CA GLY A 206 -5.24 1.87 -2.06
C GLY A 206 -4.76 1.95 -0.61
N PRO A 207 -3.43 2.04 -0.44
CA PRO A 207 -2.82 2.24 0.87
C PRO A 207 -3.08 3.67 1.37
N GLY A 208 -2.93 3.88 2.66
CA GLY A 208 -3.05 5.20 3.26
C GLY A 208 -2.58 5.20 4.72
N ASN A 209 -2.48 6.38 5.29
CA ASN A 209 -2.19 6.54 6.71
C ASN A 209 -3.39 6.09 7.58
N GLN A 210 -3.21 6.15 8.90
CA GLN A 210 -4.23 5.74 9.88
C GLN A 210 -5.60 6.43 9.66
N TYR A 211 -5.63 7.70 9.23
CA TYR A 211 -6.88 8.43 8.96
C TYR A 211 -7.59 7.89 7.72
N VAL A 212 -6.85 7.59 6.66
CA VAL A 212 -7.38 6.98 5.43
C VAL A 212 -7.88 5.57 5.72
N THR A 213 -7.13 4.78 6.49
CA THR A 213 -7.54 3.43 6.92
C THR A 213 -8.83 3.49 7.73
N ALA A 214 -8.91 4.37 8.73
CA ALA A 214 -10.12 4.59 9.52
C ALA A 214 -11.31 5.05 8.65
N ALA A 215 -11.08 5.92 7.68
CA ALA A 215 -12.12 6.36 6.75
C ALA A 215 -12.64 5.21 5.89
N LYS A 216 -11.76 4.39 5.33
CA LYS A 216 -12.11 3.18 4.57
C LYS A 216 -12.95 2.22 5.42
N GLN A 217 -12.52 1.95 6.65
CA GLN A 217 -13.27 1.09 7.58
C GLN A 217 -14.67 1.65 7.85
N LEU A 218 -14.80 2.93 8.16
CA LEU A 218 -16.11 3.54 8.46
C LEU A 218 -17.07 3.48 7.27
N VAL A 219 -16.62 3.79 6.05
CA VAL A 219 -17.48 3.73 4.86
C VAL A 219 -17.79 2.28 4.45
N SER A 220 -16.93 1.32 4.82
CA SER A 220 -17.15 -0.08 4.49
C SER A 220 -18.25 -0.76 5.31
N LEU A 221 -18.62 -0.17 6.43
CA LEU A 221 -19.67 -0.74 7.30
C LEU A 221 -21.04 -0.80 6.59
N ARG A 222 -21.33 0.11 5.64
CA ARG A 222 -22.67 0.23 5.03
C ARG A 222 -22.68 0.71 3.57
N ASP A 223 -21.66 1.44 3.11
CA ASP A 223 -21.81 2.31 1.96
C ASP A 223 -21.02 1.86 0.71
N VAL A 224 -19.78 1.40 0.89
CA VAL A 224 -18.88 1.04 -0.22
C VAL A 224 -17.93 -0.08 0.20
N ALA A 225 -17.64 -1.04 -0.69
CA ALA A 225 -16.65 -2.07 -0.41
C ALA A 225 -15.22 -1.46 -0.41
N ILE A 226 -14.31 -2.08 0.33
CA ILE A 226 -12.89 -1.70 0.36
C ILE A 226 -12.00 -2.91 0.12
N ASP A 227 -10.71 -2.68 -0.16
CA ASP A 227 -9.67 -3.69 -0.03
C ASP A 227 -9.48 -4.07 1.46
N MET A 228 -8.69 -5.09 1.71
CA MET A 228 -8.42 -5.53 3.08
C MET A 228 -7.72 -4.40 3.86
N PRO A 229 -8.24 -3.99 5.03
CA PRO A 229 -7.54 -3.05 5.89
C PRO A 229 -6.18 -3.62 6.27
N ALA A 230 -5.12 -2.89 5.97
CA ALA A 230 -3.76 -3.23 6.36
C ALA A 230 -3.35 -2.42 7.60
N GLY A 231 -2.58 -3.06 8.48
CA GLY A 231 -1.85 -2.40 9.54
C GLY A 231 -0.64 -1.61 9.02
N PRO A 232 0.27 -1.17 9.92
CA PRO A 232 1.55 -0.64 9.53
C PRO A 232 2.32 -1.60 8.64
N SER A 233 3.17 -1.06 7.76
CA SER A 233 3.99 -1.87 6.87
C SER A 233 4.95 -2.78 7.63
N GLU A 234 5.00 -4.05 7.25
CA GLU A 234 5.85 -5.04 7.89
C GLU A 234 6.48 -6.00 6.89
N VAL A 235 7.68 -6.48 7.21
CA VAL A 235 8.38 -7.53 6.47
C VAL A 235 9.00 -8.51 7.45
N GLU A 236 8.96 -9.78 7.10
CA GLU A 236 9.77 -10.81 7.74
C GLU A 236 10.71 -11.44 6.73
N VAL A 237 11.99 -11.51 7.09
CA VAL A 237 13.01 -12.26 6.37
C VAL A 237 13.28 -13.53 7.14
N LEU A 238 13.01 -14.68 6.52
CA LEU A 238 13.39 -15.99 7.03
C LEU A 238 14.67 -16.44 6.33
N ALA A 239 15.76 -16.61 7.06
CA ALA A 239 17.07 -16.87 6.49
C ALA A 239 17.91 -17.81 7.33
N ASP A 240 18.65 -18.70 6.70
CA ASP A 240 19.65 -19.56 7.33
C ASP A 240 21.09 -19.06 7.09
N GLU A 241 22.08 -19.91 7.34
CA GLU A 241 23.50 -19.56 7.21
C GLU A 241 23.96 -19.35 5.76
N SER A 242 23.20 -19.81 4.76
CA SER A 242 23.51 -19.65 3.33
C SER A 242 23.18 -18.27 2.81
N ALA A 243 22.34 -17.50 3.53
CA ALA A 243 21.86 -16.20 3.11
C ALA A 243 22.97 -15.14 3.06
N ASN A 244 22.85 -14.23 2.08
CA ASN A 244 23.75 -13.08 1.96
C ASN A 244 23.30 -11.94 2.91
N PRO A 245 24.09 -11.57 3.94
CA PRO A 245 23.71 -10.54 4.91
C PRO A 245 23.47 -9.17 4.27
N VAL A 246 24.08 -8.89 3.11
CA VAL A 246 23.89 -7.63 2.38
C VAL A 246 22.46 -7.53 1.83
N PHE A 247 21.93 -8.63 1.28
CA PHE A 247 20.57 -8.67 0.75
C PHE A 247 19.53 -8.70 1.87
N VAL A 248 19.76 -9.49 2.91
CA VAL A 248 18.88 -9.51 4.09
C VAL A 248 18.75 -8.12 4.70
N ALA A 249 19.86 -7.39 4.86
CA ALA A 249 19.85 -6.02 5.36
C ALA A 249 19.10 -5.07 4.43
N ALA A 250 19.25 -5.22 3.11
CA ALA A 250 18.54 -4.41 2.13
C ALA A 250 17.02 -4.63 2.21
N ASP A 251 16.56 -5.87 2.37
CA ASP A 251 15.15 -6.21 2.51
C ASP A 251 14.55 -5.61 3.80
N LEU A 252 15.24 -5.73 4.92
CA LEU A 252 14.82 -5.12 6.19
C LEU A 252 14.71 -3.59 6.07
N LEU A 253 15.69 -2.94 5.44
CA LEU A 253 15.73 -1.50 5.27
C LEU A 253 14.71 -1.00 4.26
N SER A 254 14.42 -1.76 3.20
CA SER A 254 13.39 -1.42 2.22
C SER A 254 12.03 -1.24 2.87
N GLN A 255 11.74 -2.01 3.92
CA GLN A 255 10.50 -1.90 4.69
C GLN A 255 10.58 -0.83 5.79
N ALA A 256 11.75 -0.71 6.45
CA ALA A 256 11.93 0.26 7.52
C ALA A 256 11.77 1.72 7.05
N GLU A 257 12.08 2.02 5.80
CA GLU A 257 11.92 3.38 5.25
C GLU A 257 10.48 3.81 4.92
N HIS A 258 9.50 2.88 4.98
CA HIS A 258 8.11 3.18 4.65
C HIS A 258 7.44 4.12 5.67
N GLY A 259 7.68 3.92 6.97
CA GLY A 259 7.07 4.72 8.03
C GLY A 259 7.70 4.45 9.39
N VAL A 260 7.57 5.39 10.31
CA VAL A 260 8.12 5.27 11.68
C VAL A 260 7.48 4.14 12.49
N ASP A 261 6.30 3.71 12.10
CA ASP A 261 5.51 2.62 12.67
C ASP A 261 5.71 1.27 11.95
N SER A 262 6.55 1.25 10.91
CA SER A 262 6.91 0.01 10.21
C SER A 262 7.69 -0.93 11.12
N GLN A 263 7.61 -2.23 10.84
CA GLN A 263 8.35 -3.26 11.54
C GLN A 263 9.07 -4.18 10.54
N ALA A 264 10.36 -4.38 10.75
CA ALA A 264 11.15 -5.36 9.99
C ALA A 264 11.66 -6.44 10.95
N MET A 265 11.51 -7.70 10.55
CA MET A 265 11.88 -8.84 11.37
C MET A 265 12.80 -9.78 10.60
N LEU A 266 13.88 -10.20 11.23
CA LEU A 266 14.68 -11.34 10.78
C LEU A 266 14.44 -12.52 11.71
N VAL A 267 14.13 -13.68 11.14
CA VAL A 267 14.13 -14.96 11.82
C VAL A 267 15.24 -15.81 11.21
N THR A 268 16.19 -16.24 12.02
CA THR A 268 17.35 -17.00 11.52
C THR A 268 17.79 -18.09 12.49
N THR A 269 18.40 -19.14 11.94
CA THR A 269 19.07 -20.22 12.70
C THR A 269 20.58 -19.98 12.86
N SER A 270 21.13 -18.90 12.23
CA SER A 270 22.56 -18.60 12.20
C SER A 270 22.89 -17.37 13.05
N GLU A 271 23.63 -17.58 14.14
CA GLU A 271 24.15 -16.49 14.97
C GLU A 271 25.15 -15.60 14.20
N LYS A 272 25.91 -16.21 13.30
CA LYS A 272 26.83 -15.50 12.42
C LYS A 272 26.06 -14.53 11.53
N LEU A 273 25.03 -15.03 10.83
CA LEU A 273 24.18 -14.19 9.96
C LEU A 273 23.53 -13.07 10.75
N GLN A 274 22.97 -13.35 11.94
CA GLN A 274 22.36 -12.32 12.79
C GLN A 274 23.34 -11.18 13.07
N THR A 275 24.59 -11.48 13.36
CA THR A 275 25.64 -10.50 13.66
C THR A 275 26.03 -9.69 12.41
N GLU A 276 26.23 -10.38 11.28
CA GLU A 276 26.61 -9.75 10.01
C GLU A 276 25.49 -8.83 9.47
N VAL A 277 24.22 -9.22 9.64
CA VAL A 277 23.08 -8.40 9.25
C VAL A 277 22.99 -7.11 10.08
N VAL A 278 23.29 -7.16 11.39
CA VAL A 278 23.36 -5.91 12.21
C VAL A 278 24.36 -4.95 11.62
N TYR A 279 25.57 -5.42 11.32
CA TYR A 279 26.62 -4.58 10.72
C TYR A 279 26.19 -4.01 9.35
N GLU A 280 25.60 -4.85 8.50
CA GLU A 280 25.15 -4.44 7.17
C GLU A 280 23.98 -3.44 7.23
N VAL A 281 23.04 -3.61 8.15
CA VAL A 281 21.96 -2.63 8.36
C VAL A 281 22.53 -1.27 8.76
N GLU A 282 23.47 -1.22 9.71
CA GLU A 282 24.11 0.04 10.11
C GLU A 282 24.87 0.69 8.96
N ARG A 283 25.61 -0.09 8.18
CA ARG A 283 26.35 0.37 7.01
C ARG A 283 25.41 0.94 5.93
N GLN A 284 24.38 0.20 5.56
CA GLN A 284 23.47 0.57 4.48
C GLN A 284 22.53 1.72 4.87
N LEU A 285 22.16 1.82 6.14
CA LEU A 285 21.34 2.92 6.67
C LEU A 285 21.98 4.29 6.41
N GLY A 286 23.32 4.34 6.37
CA GLY A 286 24.06 5.57 6.04
C GLY A 286 23.83 6.10 4.62
N TYR A 287 23.36 5.26 3.71
CA TYR A 287 23.11 5.61 2.30
C TYR A 287 21.63 5.88 2.01
N LEU A 288 20.72 5.66 2.96
CA LEU A 288 19.29 5.85 2.74
C LEU A 288 18.92 7.33 2.75
N THR A 289 18.17 7.75 1.74
CA THR A 289 17.62 9.10 1.66
C THR A 289 16.62 9.38 2.80
N ARG A 290 15.88 8.34 3.25
CA ARG A 290 14.88 8.41 4.32
C ARG A 290 15.40 7.84 5.66
N ARG A 291 16.67 8.05 5.94
CA ARG A 291 17.37 7.54 7.13
C ARG A 291 16.61 7.78 8.44
N ASP A 292 16.16 9.01 8.67
CA ASP A 292 15.48 9.40 9.92
C ASP A 292 14.20 8.60 10.19
N ILE A 293 13.51 8.19 9.13
CA ILE A 293 12.31 7.35 9.22
C ILE A 293 12.72 5.91 9.52
N ALA A 294 13.69 5.39 8.77
CA ALA A 294 14.18 4.04 8.94
C ALA A 294 14.77 3.81 10.35
N GLU A 295 15.54 4.75 10.90
CA GLU A 295 16.08 4.67 12.27
C GLU A 295 14.98 4.49 13.32
N LYS A 296 13.88 5.24 13.21
CA LYS A 296 12.73 5.14 14.12
C LYS A 296 11.99 3.81 13.96
N SER A 297 11.79 3.36 12.75
CA SER A 297 11.19 2.06 12.43
C SER A 297 12.03 0.89 12.96
N LEU A 298 13.36 0.97 12.83
CA LEU A 298 14.28 -0.05 13.32
C LEU A 298 14.23 -0.19 14.86
N ALA A 299 13.79 0.81 15.59
CA ALA A 299 13.55 0.68 17.04
C ALA A 299 12.43 -0.33 17.36
N ASN A 300 11.46 -0.51 16.48
CA ASN A 300 10.38 -1.49 16.58
C ASN A 300 10.75 -2.86 16.00
N SER A 301 11.88 -2.94 15.28
CA SER A 301 12.30 -4.12 14.51
C SER A 301 13.12 -5.10 15.36
N LYS A 302 13.11 -6.37 14.97
CA LYS A 302 13.70 -7.46 15.77
C LYS A 302 14.48 -8.41 14.88
N LEU A 303 15.60 -8.94 15.41
CA LEU A 303 16.37 -10.01 14.80
C LEU A 303 16.34 -11.19 15.78
N ILE A 304 15.70 -12.27 15.39
CA ILE A 304 15.39 -13.41 16.26
C ILE A 304 16.20 -14.61 15.81
N LEU A 305 17.06 -15.10 16.71
CA LEU A 305 17.80 -16.33 16.53
C LEU A 305 17.04 -17.49 17.19
N VAL A 306 16.73 -18.51 16.42
CA VAL A 306 16.06 -19.73 16.86
C VAL A 306 16.98 -20.94 16.70
N LYS A 307 16.60 -22.09 17.29
CA LYS A 307 17.49 -23.27 17.32
C LYS A 307 17.58 -24.02 16.01
N ASP A 308 16.48 -24.08 15.26
CA ASP A 308 16.37 -24.83 14.00
C ASP A 308 15.28 -24.24 13.09
N MET A 309 15.19 -24.74 11.87
CA MET A 309 14.24 -24.26 10.87
C MET A 309 12.79 -24.61 11.23
N GLU A 310 12.53 -25.68 11.97
CA GLU A 310 11.19 -26.04 12.42
C GLU A 310 10.64 -24.96 13.37
N GLU A 311 11.44 -24.54 14.35
CA GLU A 311 11.09 -23.44 15.25
C GLU A 311 10.96 -22.10 14.51
N ALA A 312 11.81 -21.86 13.50
CA ALA A 312 11.73 -20.69 12.66
C ALA A 312 10.37 -20.60 11.94
N LEU A 313 9.95 -21.70 11.30
CA LEU A 313 8.66 -21.78 10.61
C LEU A 313 7.47 -21.66 11.56
N GLU A 314 7.55 -22.24 12.76
CA GLU A 314 6.49 -22.08 13.78
C GLU A 314 6.35 -20.63 14.23
N LEU A 315 7.48 -19.92 14.44
CA LEU A 315 7.48 -18.51 14.83
C LEU A 315 6.96 -17.63 13.70
N THR A 316 7.40 -17.89 12.46
CA THR A 316 6.91 -17.23 11.24
C THR A 316 5.39 -17.38 11.10
N ASN A 317 4.87 -18.60 11.29
CA ASN A 317 3.43 -18.85 11.26
C ASN A 317 2.67 -18.15 12.41
N ALA A 318 3.28 -18.07 13.59
CA ALA A 318 2.68 -17.36 14.73
C ALA A 318 2.66 -15.83 14.51
N TYR A 319 3.66 -15.28 13.83
CA TYR A 319 3.69 -13.88 13.45
C TYR A 319 2.72 -13.56 12.31
N ALA A 320 2.62 -14.46 11.33
CA ALA A 320 1.75 -14.29 10.15
C ALA A 320 1.93 -12.92 9.50
N CYS A 321 3.15 -12.62 9.05
CA CYS A 321 3.54 -11.35 8.45
C CYS A 321 2.79 -11.06 7.15
N LEU A 322 2.64 -9.79 6.80
CA LEU A 322 2.01 -9.37 5.55
C LEU A 322 2.93 -9.67 4.33
N LEU A 323 4.23 -9.45 4.48
CA LEU A 323 5.23 -9.64 3.42
C LEU A 323 6.39 -10.51 3.94
N TYR A 324 6.66 -11.60 3.23
CA TYR A 324 7.78 -12.48 3.52
C TYR A 324 8.81 -12.41 2.41
N THR A 325 10.09 -12.47 2.79
CA THR A 325 11.17 -12.85 1.91
C THR A 325 11.93 -14.04 2.51
N SER A 326 12.39 -14.95 1.67
CA SER A 326 13.16 -16.10 2.10
C SER A 326 14.43 -16.16 1.26
N ASP A 327 15.56 -16.26 1.93
CA ASP A 327 16.88 -16.48 1.32
C ASP A 327 17.45 -17.83 1.80
N ALA A 328 16.57 -18.75 2.16
CA ALA A 328 16.94 -20.14 2.38
C ALA A 328 17.15 -20.81 1.01
N ALA A 329 18.25 -21.54 0.87
CA ALA A 329 18.46 -22.36 -0.31
C ALA A 329 17.33 -23.40 -0.44
N ASP A 330 16.84 -23.60 -1.66
CA ASP A 330 15.78 -24.56 -2.02
C ASP A 330 16.07 -26.00 -1.57
#